data_57fd275e92731ba7b72f39a7676f8134
#
_entry.id   57fd275e92731ba7b72f39a7676f8134
#
_cell.length_a   1.000
_cell.length_b   1.000
_cell.length_c   1.000
_cell.angle_alpha   90.00
_cell.angle_beta   90.00
_cell.angle_gamma   90.00
#
_symmetry.space_group_name_H-M   'P 1'
#
loop_
_entity.id
_entity.type
_entity.pdbx_description
1 polymer ?
#
loop_
_entity_poly.entity_id
_entity_poly.type
_entity_poly.pdbx_seq_one_letter_code
_entity_poly.pdbx_strand_id
1 'polypeptide(L)'
;NNNFREKIKNAQRIVFKFGTNVLRNDYKEISLSRIYTFIEDIAQLKKLGKEPIIVTSGAVGLGAKRLSVDSSESMSVKQACAAVGQSRLMSIYEDGFDKYGIITAQILLTEEDFTHRRKYLSLHDTLNTLISLGTIPVINQNDTVSTQELDFYQDTFQVSFSDNDKLSALVASELDA
;
A
#
# COMPACT_ATOMS: atom_id res chain seq x y z
N ASN A 1 -9.16 5.90 -26.89
CA ASN A 1 -8.04 5.41 -26.04
C ASN A 1 -6.89 6.42 -25.83
N ASN A 2 -6.65 7.38 -26.71
CA ASN A 2 -5.58 8.39 -26.54
C ASN A 2 -5.86 9.36 -25.39
N ASN A 3 -7.11 9.73 -25.16
CA ASN A 3 -7.51 10.72 -24.14
C ASN A 3 -7.17 10.28 -22.70
N PHE A 4 -7.30 8.99 -22.36
CA PHE A 4 -6.99 8.49 -21.01
C PHE A 4 -5.47 8.42 -20.76
N ARG A 5 -4.68 8.03 -21.76
CA ARG A 5 -3.21 8.01 -21.64
C ARG A 5 -2.64 9.42 -21.46
N GLU A 6 -3.20 10.40 -22.15
CA GLU A 6 -2.80 11.80 -21.98
C GLU A 6 -3.18 12.34 -20.58
N LYS A 7 -4.35 11.97 -20.05
CA LYS A 7 -4.74 12.33 -18.68
C LYS A 7 -3.75 11.78 -17.65
N ILE A 8 -3.39 10.48 -17.75
CA ILE A 8 -2.40 9.87 -16.83
C ILE A 8 -1.04 10.55 -16.98
N LYS A 9 -0.59 10.84 -18.21
CA LYS A 9 0.67 11.52 -18.47
C LYS A 9 0.72 12.92 -17.84
N ASN A 10 -0.41 13.62 -17.86
CA ASN A 10 -0.52 14.97 -17.33
C ASN A 10 -0.87 15.02 -15.82
N ALA A 11 -1.30 13.90 -15.22
CA ALA A 11 -1.58 13.85 -13.81
C ALA A 11 -0.35 14.26 -12.98
N GLN A 12 -0.57 15.14 -12.01
CA GLN A 12 0.48 15.55 -11.08
C GLN A 12 0.69 14.47 -10.02
N ARG A 13 -0.41 13.97 -9.46
CA ARG A 13 -0.46 12.95 -8.42
C ARG A 13 -0.83 11.61 -9.03
N ILE A 14 -0.12 10.55 -8.66
CA ILE A 14 -0.31 9.21 -9.25
C ILE A 14 -0.27 8.16 -8.14
N VAL A 15 -1.32 7.35 -8.06
CA VAL A 15 -1.37 6.21 -7.14
C VAL A 15 -0.93 4.95 -7.87
N PHE A 16 0.12 4.29 -7.36
CA PHE A 16 0.62 3.01 -7.83
C PHE A 16 0.15 1.89 -6.91
N LYS A 17 -0.69 1.00 -7.42
CA LYS A 17 -1.11 -0.18 -6.66
C LYS A 17 -0.26 -1.39 -7.03
N PHE A 18 0.38 -2.00 -6.04
CA PHE A 18 1.14 -3.23 -6.17
C PHE A 18 0.46 -4.37 -5.41
N GLY A 19 -0.28 -5.19 -6.14
CA GLY A 19 -0.88 -6.41 -5.61
C GLY A 19 0.16 -7.50 -5.38
N THR A 20 -0.15 -8.46 -4.52
CA THR A 20 0.75 -9.57 -4.17
C THR A 20 1.24 -10.33 -5.41
N ASN A 21 0.39 -10.53 -6.41
CA ASN A 21 0.74 -11.26 -7.64
C ASN A 21 1.73 -10.49 -8.52
N VAL A 22 1.67 -9.15 -8.53
CA VAL A 22 2.61 -8.30 -9.27
C VAL A 22 4.00 -8.35 -8.65
N LEU A 23 4.05 -8.47 -7.32
CA LEU A 23 5.30 -8.50 -6.57
C LEU A 23 5.93 -9.90 -6.48
N ARG A 24 5.23 -10.97 -6.91
CA ARG A 24 5.74 -12.34 -6.87
C ARG A 24 6.45 -12.74 -8.16
N ASN A 25 7.45 -13.62 -8.02
CA ASN A 25 8.06 -14.33 -9.13
C ASN A 25 7.26 -15.61 -9.47
N ASP A 26 7.76 -16.37 -10.44
CA ASP A 26 7.14 -17.62 -10.91
C ASP A 26 7.09 -18.70 -9.82
N TYR A 27 7.93 -18.59 -8.80
CA TYR A 27 7.95 -19.47 -7.61
C TYR A 27 7.01 -18.97 -6.50
N LYS A 28 6.13 -18.00 -6.78
CA LYS A 28 5.21 -17.37 -5.83
C LYS A 28 5.90 -16.64 -4.65
N GLU A 29 7.18 -16.36 -4.77
CA GLU A 29 7.94 -15.58 -3.79
C GLU A 29 7.97 -14.10 -4.16
N ILE A 30 8.09 -13.22 -3.16
CA ILE A 30 8.28 -11.78 -3.41
C ILE A 30 9.60 -11.57 -4.18
N SER A 31 9.49 -10.95 -5.34
CA SER A 31 10.60 -10.66 -6.23
C SER A 31 11.21 -9.29 -5.91
N LEU A 32 12.36 -9.28 -5.27
CA LEU A 32 13.07 -8.03 -4.99
C LEU A 32 13.44 -7.29 -6.28
N SER A 33 13.84 -8.00 -7.33
CA SER A 33 14.19 -7.38 -8.61
C SER A 33 13.02 -6.61 -9.21
N ARG A 34 11.81 -7.16 -9.18
CA ARG A 34 10.60 -6.45 -9.64
C ARG A 34 10.32 -5.21 -8.80
N ILE A 35 10.42 -5.31 -7.48
CA ILE A 35 10.21 -4.17 -6.59
C ILE A 35 11.23 -3.07 -6.90
N TYR A 36 12.50 -3.40 -7.05
CA TYR A 36 13.54 -2.41 -7.37
C TYR A 36 13.35 -1.77 -8.75
N THR A 37 12.86 -2.50 -9.75
CA THR A 37 12.51 -1.91 -11.05
C THR A 37 11.38 -0.87 -10.88
N PHE A 38 10.33 -1.18 -10.14
CA PHE A 38 9.24 -0.22 -9.87
C PHE A 38 9.72 0.99 -9.07
N ILE A 39 10.61 0.78 -8.08
CA ILE A 39 11.22 1.86 -7.31
C ILE A 39 11.99 2.81 -8.22
N GLU A 40 12.78 2.28 -9.15
CA GLU A 40 13.53 3.07 -10.13
C GLU A 40 12.61 3.94 -10.99
N ASP A 41 11.57 3.33 -11.57
CA ASP A 41 10.59 4.03 -12.41
C ASP A 41 9.86 5.14 -11.62
N ILE A 42 9.43 4.85 -10.38
CA ILE A 42 8.76 5.81 -9.52
C ILE A 42 9.71 6.94 -9.09
N ALA A 43 10.97 6.63 -8.80
CA ALA A 43 11.97 7.63 -8.46
C ALA A 43 12.23 8.59 -9.63
N GLN A 44 12.22 8.09 -10.88
CA GLN A 44 12.30 8.94 -12.06
C GLN A 44 11.09 9.87 -12.18
N LEU A 45 9.88 9.36 -11.97
CA LEU A 45 8.67 10.18 -11.98
C LEU A 45 8.71 11.27 -10.89
N LYS A 46 9.20 10.95 -9.70
CA LYS A 46 9.40 11.91 -8.61
C LYS A 46 10.38 13.02 -9.03
N LYS A 47 11.49 12.69 -9.70
CA LYS A 47 12.46 13.65 -10.23
C LYS A 47 11.86 14.57 -11.30
N LEU A 48 10.88 14.08 -12.06
CA LEU A 48 10.11 14.88 -13.03
C LEU A 48 9.03 15.77 -12.36
N GLY A 49 9.00 15.84 -11.05
CA GLY A 49 8.08 16.66 -10.28
C GLY A 49 6.72 16.04 -10.02
N LYS A 50 6.51 14.77 -10.36
CA LYS A 50 5.26 14.06 -10.03
C LYS A 50 5.19 13.72 -8.54
N GLU A 51 3.98 13.48 -8.06
CA GLU A 51 3.66 13.12 -6.67
C GLU A 51 3.20 11.66 -6.59
N PRO A 52 4.14 10.69 -6.58
CA PRO A 52 3.78 9.28 -6.49
C PRO A 52 3.33 8.91 -5.08
N ILE A 53 2.31 8.07 -5.02
CA ILE A 53 1.79 7.42 -3.81
C ILE A 53 1.76 5.93 -4.08
N ILE A 54 2.22 5.13 -3.14
CA ILE A 54 2.26 3.68 -3.30
C ILE A 54 1.19 3.04 -2.41
N VAL A 55 0.35 2.18 -2.98
CA VAL A 55 -0.51 1.26 -2.24
C VAL A 55 0.00 -0.14 -2.48
N THR A 56 0.47 -0.81 -1.43
CA THR A 56 1.19 -2.07 -1.55
C THR A 56 0.48 -3.22 -0.85
N SER A 57 0.92 -4.44 -1.14
CA SER A 57 0.47 -5.70 -0.54
C SER A 57 1.68 -6.59 -0.25
N GLY A 58 1.42 -7.76 0.35
CA GLY A 58 2.43 -8.82 0.49
C GLY A 58 3.08 -8.92 1.86
N ALA A 59 2.67 -8.10 2.83
CA ALA A 59 3.18 -8.16 4.20
C ALA A 59 2.95 -9.55 4.83
N VAL A 60 1.74 -10.09 4.78
CA VAL A 60 1.43 -11.43 5.32
C VAL A 60 2.34 -12.49 4.72
N GLY A 61 2.54 -12.50 3.40
CA GLY A 61 3.38 -13.49 2.72
C GLY A 61 4.87 -13.40 3.12
N LEU A 62 5.39 -12.17 3.27
CA LEU A 62 6.77 -11.97 3.77
C LEU A 62 6.94 -12.45 5.20
N GLY A 63 5.96 -12.17 6.06
CA GLY A 63 5.98 -12.62 7.45
C GLY A 63 5.85 -14.13 7.59
N ALA A 64 4.93 -14.75 6.87
CA ALA A 64 4.74 -16.20 6.85
C ALA A 64 6.04 -16.93 6.46
N LYS A 65 6.72 -16.45 5.41
CA LYS A 65 8.02 -16.99 5.00
C LYS A 65 9.07 -16.82 6.09
N ARG A 66 9.13 -15.66 6.74
CA ARG A 66 10.14 -15.37 7.78
C ARG A 66 9.91 -16.17 9.06
N LEU A 67 8.64 -16.40 9.41
CA LEU A 67 8.27 -17.20 10.59
C LEU A 67 8.24 -18.71 10.30
N SER A 68 8.30 -19.11 9.02
CA SER A 68 8.15 -20.49 8.57
C SER A 68 6.83 -21.12 9.03
N VAL A 69 5.74 -20.38 8.92
CA VAL A 69 4.38 -20.80 9.29
C VAL A 69 3.42 -20.69 8.12
N ASP A 70 2.32 -21.43 8.17
CA ASP A 70 1.21 -21.23 7.24
C ASP A 70 0.29 -20.13 7.78
N SER A 71 0.20 -19.01 7.07
CA SER A 71 -0.65 -17.89 7.45
C SER A 71 -2.15 -18.19 7.38
N SER A 72 -2.56 -19.33 6.87
CA SER A 72 -3.96 -19.79 6.83
C SER A 72 -4.40 -20.58 8.07
N GLU A 73 -3.49 -20.91 8.99
CA GLU A 73 -3.81 -21.69 10.20
C GLU A 73 -4.86 -21.02 11.09
N SER A 74 -4.71 -19.70 11.31
CA SER A 74 -5.65 -18.91 12.09
C SER A 74 -5.51 -17.41 11.81
N MET A 75 -6.53 -16.64 12.20
CA MET A 75 -6.50 -15.17 12.11
C MET A 75 -5.31 -14.59 12.89
N SER A 76 -5.05 -15.06 14.10
CA SER A 76 -3.93 -14.57 14.91
C SER A 76 -2.57 -14.87 14.29
N VAL A 77 -2.40 -16.02 13.63
CA VAL A 77 -1.19 -16.34 12.86
C VAL A 77 -1.06 -15.41 11.66
N LYS A 78 -2.14 -15.17 10.93
CA LYS A 78 -2.17 -14.21 9.81
C LYS A 78 -1.78 -12.79 10.26
N GLN A 79 -2.36 -12.30 11.36
CA GLN A 79 -2.03 -11.00 11.96
C GLN A 79 -0.57 -10.92 12.42
N ALA A 80 -0.04 -11.97 13.04
CA ALA A 80 1.37 -12.05 13.42
C ALA A 80 2.29 -12.02 12.18
N CYS A 81 1.92 -12.75 11.13
CA CYS A 81 2.62 -12.68 9.84
C CYS A 81 2.58 -11.27 9.25
N ALA A 82 1.43 -10.59 9.29
CA ALA A 82 1.31 -9.21 8.83
C ALA A 82 2.27 -8.28 9.58
N ALA A 83 2.32 -8.37 10.90
CA ALA A 83 3.19 -7.55 11.74
C ALA A 83 4.67 -7.73 11.40
N VAL A 84 5.16 -8.98 11.30
CA VAL A 84 6.56 -9.28 10.95
C VAL A 84 6.86 -8.89 9.50
N GLY A 85 5.94 -9.16 8.59
CA GLY A 85 6.14 -8.91 7.17
C GLY A 85 6.04 -7.44 6.79
N GLN A 86 5.20 -6.65 7.46
CA GLN A 86 5.05 -5.22 7.20
C GLN A 86 6.36 -4.46 7.48
N SER A 87 7.03 -4.76 8.57
CA SER A 87 8.34 -4.19 8.87
C SER A 87 9.35 -4.49 7.76
N ARG A 88 9.38 -5.74 7.29
CA ARG A 88 10.28 -6.14 6.20
C ARG A 88 9.93 -5.48 4.87
N LEU A 89 8.64 -5.38 4.56
CA LEU A 89 8.17 -4.73 3.33
C LEU A 89 8.59 -3.25 3.30
N MET A 90 8.42 -2.54 4.41
CA MET A 90 8.86 -1.14 4.52
C MET A 90 10.36 -0.99 4.38
N SER A 91 11.18 -1.85 4.99
CA SER A 91 12.64 -1.82 4.82
C SER A 91 13.04 -1.95 3.34
N ILE A 92 12.33 -2.78 2.55
CA ILE A 92 12.64 -2.93 1.12
C ILE A 92 12.37 -1.62 0.35
N TYR A 93 11.24 -0.96 0.61
CA TYR A 93 10.93 0.34 -0.02
C TYR A 93 11.90 1.42 0.44
N GLU A 94 12.17 1.51 1.73
CA GLU A 94 13.07 2.48 2.34
C GLU A 94 14.49 2.32 1.76
N ASP A 95 15.07 1.12 1.82
CA ASP A 95 16.39 0.81 1.26
C ASP A 95 16.48 1.12 -0.24
N GLY A 96 15.38 0.90 -0.97
CA GLY A 96 15.32 1.15 -2.40
C GLY A 96 15.26 2.63 -2.77
N PHE A 97 14.37 3.39 -2.14
CA PHE A 97 14.20 4.82 -2.41
C PHE A 97 15.33 5.67 -1.83
N ASP A 98 15.93 5.23 -0.73
CA ASP A 98 17.07 5.93 -0.11
C ASP A 98 18.28 6.06 -1.07
N LYS A 99 18.47 5.08 -1.98
CA LYS A 99 19.47 5.16 -3.06
C LYS A 99 19.26 6.35 -4.01
N TYR A 100 18.06 6.87 -4.05
CA TYR A 100 17.68 8.05 -4.86
C TYR A 100 17.54 9.32 -4.01
N GLY A 101 17.85 9.25 -2.70
CA GLY A 101 17.68 10.35 -1.76
C GLY A 101 16.20 10.69 -1.49
N ILE A 102 15.30 9.71 -1.64
CA ILE A 102 13.87 9.89 -1.47
C ILE A 102 13.43 9.22 -0.15
N ILE A 103 12.80 10.00 0.72
CA ILE A 103 12.24 9.52 1.97
C ILE A 103 10.89 8.87 1.71
N THR A 104 10.64 7.71 2.31
CA THR A 104 9.34 7.05 2.32
C THR A 104 8.65 7.23 3.67
N ALA A 105 7.32 7.22 3.67
CA ALA A 105 6.52 7.29 4.89
C ALA A 105 5.50 6.16 4.93
N GLN A 106 5.51 5.33 5.98
CA GLN A 106 4.53 4.27 6.16
C GLN A 106 3.20 4.81 6.64
N ILE A 107 2.12 4.37 6.00
CA ILE A 107 0.74 4.61 6.44
C ILE A 107 -0.02 3.28 6.43
N LEU A 108 -0.58 2.92 7.58
CA LEU A 108 -1.40 1.71 7.74
C LEU A 108 -2.84 2.12 8.00
N LEU A 109 -3.77 1.63 7.18
CA LEU A 109 -5.17 2.02 7.20
C LEU A 109 -6.09 0.83 7.45
N THR A 110 -7.17 1.11 8.16
CA THR A 110 -8.34 0.23 8.30
C THR A 110 -9.54 0.83 7.59
N GLU A 111 -10.61 0.07 7.44
CA GLU A 111 -11.87 0.60 6.86
C GLU A 111 -12.47 1.75 7.67
N GLU A 112 -12.32 1.67 8.99
CA GLU A 112 -12.82 2.71 9.89
C GLU A 112 -12.20 4.09 9.63
N ASP A 113 -10.97 4.13 9.13
CA ASP A 113 -10.26 5.39 8.88
C ASP A 113 -10.91 6.21 7.75
N PHE A 114 -11.69 5.55 6.88
CA PHE A 114 -12.47 6.19 5.82
C PHE A 114 -13.92 6.47 6.20
N THR A 115 -14.49 5.74 7.17
CA THR A 115 -15.89 5.90 7.58
C THR A 115 -16.07 7.00 8.61
N HIS A 116 -15.06 7.27 9.43
CA HIS A 116 -15.09 8.28 10.46
C HIS A 116 -14.54 9.62 9.96
N ARG A 117 -15.42 10.61 9.76
CA ARG A 117 -15.06 11.92 9.20
C ARG A 117 -13.80 12.56 9.81
N ARG A 118 -13.59 12.45 11.11
CA ARG A 118 -12.41 13.03 11.77
C ARG A 118 -11.12 12.30 11.39
N LYS A 119 -11.15 10.97 11.37
CA LYS A 119 -10.01 10.14 10.96
C LYS A 119 -9.67 10.41 9.50
N TYR A 120 -10.69 10.44 8.66
CA TYR A 120 -10.62 10.76 7.26
C TYR A 120 -9.93 12.11 6.98
N LEU A 121 -10.39 13.21 7.60
CA LEU A 121 -9.77 14.54 7.43
C LEU A 121 -8.31 14.54 7.93
N SER A 122 -8.03 13.90 9.05
CA SER A 122 -6.66 13.78 9.58
C SER A 122 -5.75 13.00 8.63
N LEU A 123 -6.25 11.93 8.01
CA LEU A 123 -5.51 11.15 7.01
C LEU A 123 -5.21 12.00 5.76
N HIS A 124 -6.21 12.71 5.24
CA HIS A 124 -6.07 13.62 4.10
C HIS A 124 -4.99 14.68 4.36
N ASP A 125 -5.05 15.35 5.51
CA ASP A 125 -4.07 16.38 5.90
C ASP A 125 -2.66 15.79 6.06
N THR A 126 -2.56 14.60 6.66
CA THR A 126 -1.28 13.90 6.83
C THR A 126 -0.66 13.54 5.48
N LEU A 127 -1.44 12.97 4.56
CA LEU A 127 -0.96 12.59 3.22
C LEU A 127 -0.50 13.82 2.43
N ASN A 128 -1.30 14.89 2.42
CA ASN A 128 -0.91 16.13 1.74
C ASN A 128 0.35 16.76 2.35
N THR A 129 0.49 16.72 3.68
CA THR A 129 1.70 17.19 4.36
C THR A 129 2.92 16.37 3.97
N LEU A 130 2.84 15.04 3.98
CA LEU A 130 3.93 14.15 3.57
C LEU A 130 4.36 14.42 2.12
N ILE A 131 3.40 14.57 1.21
CA ILE A 131 3.67 14.87 -0.20
C ILE A 131 4.36 16.23 -0.33
N SER A 132 3.89 17.26 0.39
CA SER A 132 4.49 18.60 0.38
C SER A 132 5.91 18.64 0.95
N LEU A 133 6.23 17.74 1.89
CA LEU A 133 7.56 17.54 2.43
C LEU A 133 8.48 16.73 1.48
N GLY A 134 7.99 16.34 0.31
CA GLY A 134 8.76 15.62 -0.70
C GLY A 134 8.88 14.12 -0.47
N THR A 135 8.18 13.55 0.51
CA THR A 135 8.20 12.11 0.78
C THR A 135 7.33 11.33 -0.22
N ILE A 136 7.50 10.01 -0.27
CA ILE A 136 6.59 9.09 -0.96
C ILE A 136 5.81 8.30 0.11
N PRO A 137 4.48 8.51 0.24
CA PRO A 137 3.65 7.69 1.11
C PRO A 137 3.58 6.25 0.57
N VAL A 138 3.84 5.27 1.45
CA VAL A 138 3.66 3.84 1.20
C VAL A 138 2.54 3.35 2.10
N ILE A 139 1.40 3.11 1.49
CA ILE A 139 0.13 2.79 2.16
C ILE A 139 -0.12 1.29 2.07
N ASN A 140 -0.53 0.68 3.15
CA ASN A 140 -1.03 -0.69 3.19
C ASN A 140 -2.20 -0.80 4.15
N GLN A 141 -2.97 -1.88 4.02
CA GLN A 141 -3.97 -2.24 5.01
C GLN A 141 -3.30 -2.61 6.34
N ASN A 142 -3.92 -2.21 7.46
CA ASN A 142 -3.46 -2.62 8.79
C ASN A 142 -3.99 -4.03 9.13
N ASP A 143 -3.40 -5.04 8.52
CA ASP A 143 -3.78 -6.44 8.72
C ASP A 143 -3.48 -6.94 10.15
N THR A 144 -2.76 -6.18 10.97
CA THR A 144 -2.46 -6.58 12.36
C THR A 144 -3.66 -6.48 13.30
N VAL A 145 -4.63 -5.66 12.95
CA VAL A 145 -5.86 -5.42 13.74
C VAL A 145 -7.14 -5.63 12.92
N SER A 146 -7.02 -6.16 11.71
CA SER A 146 -8.18 -6.42 10.85
C SER A 146 -9.01 -7.57 11.40
N THR A 147 -10.33 -7.36 11.54
CA THR A 147 -11.32 -8.33 12.03
C THR A 147 -12.23 -8.85 10.92
N GLN A 148 -11.94 -8.53 9.67
CA GLN A 148 -12.82 -8.78 8.51
C GLN A 148 -13.34 -10.21 8.35
N GLU A 149 -12.61 -11.23 8.85
CA GLU A 149 -13.07 -12.62 8.80
C GLU A 149 -14.09 -12.96 9.91
N LEU A 150 -14.24 -12.09 10.92
CA LEU A 150 -15.21 -12.27 12.02
C LEU A 150 -16.57 -11.65 11.67
N ASP A 151 -16.63 -10.73 10.71
CA ASP A 151 -17.83 -9.97 10.36
C ASP A 151 -18.81 -10.71 9.42
N PHE A 152 -18.54 -11.98 9.06
CA PHE A 152 -19.47 -12.82 8.30
C PHE A 152 -20.82 -13.08 8.98
N TYR A 153 -21.02 -12.62 10.21
CA TYR A 153 -22.24 -12.83 10.99
C TYR A 153 -23.08 -11.57 11.23
N GLN A 154 -22.73 -10.42 10.68
CA GLN A 154 -23.57 -9.22 10.82
C GLN A 154 -24.00 -8.69 9.43
N ASP A 155 -25.28 -8.95 9.13
CA ASP A 155 -26.03 -8.33 8.05
C ASP A 155 -26.00 -6.80 8.17
N THR A 156 -25.13 -6.16 7.44
CA THR A 156 -25.29 -4.76 6.99
C THR A 156 -24.29 -4.47 5.87
N PHE A 157 -24.71 -3.67 4.91
CA PHE A 157 -23.94 -3.17 3.76
C PHE A 157 -22.58 -2.55 4.17
N GLN A 158 -21.67 -3.34 4.73
CA GLN A 158 -20.30 -2.93 5.00
C GLN A 158 -19.41 -3.35 3.83
N VAL A 159 -18.83 -2.34 3.29
CA VAL A 159 -17.94 -2.42 2.15
C VAL A 159 -16.58 -2.93 2.61
N SER A 160 -16.38 -4.26 2.63
CA SER A 160 -15.14 -4.89 3.05
C SER A 160 -13.96 -4.53 2.13
N PHE A 161 -12.81 -4.12 2.69
CA PHE A 161 -11.54 -3.98 1.98
C PHE A 161 -10.85 -5.34 1.80
N SER A 162 -11.53 -6.31 1.25
CA SER A 162 -10.88 -7.59 0.96
C SER A 162 -9.75 -7.48 -0.06
N ASP A 163 -9.61 -6.30 -0.68
CA ASP A 163 -8.61 -6.07 -1.73
C ASP A 163 -8.05 -4.64 -1.69
N ASN A 164 -6.73 -4.53 -1.75
CA ASN A 164 -6.02 -3.26 -1.88
C ASN A 164 -6.39 -2.47 -3.16
N ASP A 165 -7.15 -3.06 -4.09
CA ASP A 165 -7.71 -2.35 -5.24
C ASP A 165 -8.69 -1.27 -4.79
N LYS A 166 -9.57 -1.61 -3.84
CA LYS A 166 -10.52 -0.67 -3.26
C LYS A 166 -9.83 0.39 -2.41
N LEU A 167 -8.84 -0.01 -1.60
CA LEU A 167 -8.02 0.92 -0.85
C LEU A 167 -7.34 1.94 -1.78
N SER A 168 -6.76 1.47 -2.89
CA SER A 168 -6.10 2.35 -3.86
C SER A 168 -7.06 3.31 -4.55
N ALA A 169 -8.28 2.85 -4.89
CA ALA A 169 -9.30 3.67 -5.49
C ALA A 169 -9.79 4.77 -4.53
N LEU A 170 -9.98 4.44 -3.25
CA LEU A 170 -10.32 5.42 -2.23
C LEU A 170 -9.20 6.45 -2.05
N VAL A 171 -7.96 6.01 -1.88
CA VAL A 171 -6.80 6.93 -1.77
C VAL A 171 -6.72 7.85 -2.99
N ALA A 172 -6.90 7.32 -4.20
CA ALA A 172 -6.88 8.13 -5.41
C ALA A 172 -8.02 9.15 -5.46
N SER A 173 -9.24 8.74 -5.10
CA SER A 173 -10.39 9.64 -5.03
C SER A 173 -10.21 10.75 -4.01
N GLU A 174 -9.62 10.43 -2.85
CA GLU A 174 -9.43 11.35 -1.76
C GLU A 174 -8.38 12.43 -2.03
N LEU A 175 -7.40 12.11 -2.83
CA LEU A 175 -6.26 12.97 -3.10
C LEU A 175 -6.30 13.60 -4.49
N ASP A 176 -7.42 13.49 -5.22
CA ASP A 176 -7.56 13.96 -6.60
C ASP A 176 -6.43 13.46 -7.52
N ALA A 177 -6.06 12.17 -7.38
CA ALA A 177 -4.93 11.54 -8.06
C ALA A 177 -5.35 10.87 -9.39
#